data_8bd7e6f5eb1fbf6cd63a96cfa90bd3e7
#
_entry.id   8bd7e6f5eb1fbf6cd63a96cfa90bd3e7
#
_cell.length_a   1.000
_cell.length_b   1.000
_cell.length_c   1.000
_cell.angle_alpha   90.00
_cell.angle_beta   90.00
_cell.angle_gamma   90.00
#
_symmetry.space_group_name_H-M   'P 1'
#
loop_
_entity.id
_entity.type
_entity.pdbx_description
1 polymer ?
#
loop_
_entity_poly.entity_id
_entity_poly.type
_entity_poly.pdbx_seq_one_letter_code
_entity_poly.pdbx_strand_id
1 'polypeptide(L)'
;GFRHRDDVVEIRRLLESMGIAVNVVAPLGARPTDLARLGAAWFNVPLYPEIAETACRWLSREHGQPATSTLPYGAGATREFLAETAALAGVAPAWSEDGLRQPWWAASVDSTYLTGKRVFVFGEGARAVSAARVAVEEMGFDLVGLGCWNREAAREVRACAKRHGLEPTITDDYLELEAAIEAAGPELILGGQMERHVAKRLGIPCAVISSPFHVQDHPARFSPQMGFEGANVLFDTWIHPLVMGLEEHLLTMFRDDFEFHDAAGPSHLATHGGPQSPADRGADRSSAPAGPALAGPEAGPGW
;
A
#
# COMPACT_ATOMS: atom_id res chain seq x y z
N GLY A 1 6.23 -8.47 3.87
CA GLY A 1 5.73 -7.11 3.65
C GLY A 1 5.87 -6.23 4.88
N PHE A 2 5.89 -4.94 4.72
CA PHE A 2 6.09 -3.98 5.82
C PHE A 2 4.90 -3.88 6.79
N ARG A 3 3.73 -4.38 6.38
CA ARG A 3 2.50 -4.45 7.21
C ARG A 3 2.24 -5.84 7.78
N HIS A 4 3.16 -6.79 7.61
CA HIS A 4 2.96 -8.20 7.95
C HIS A 4 2.53 -8.47 9.39
N ARG A 5 2.94 -7.65 10.36
CA ARG A 5 2.52 -7.81 11.77
C ARG A 5 1.04 -7.52 11.93
N ASP A 6 0.59 -6.42 11.34
CA ASP A 6 -0.78 -5.95 11.42
C ASP A 6 -1.70 -6.84 10.57
N ASP A 7 -1.24 -7.26 9.39
CA ASP A 7 -1.96 -8.20 8.53
C ASP A 7 -2.25 -9.52 9.26
N VAL A 8 -1.24 -10.09 9.94
CA VAL A 8 -1.41 -11.32 10.72
C VAL A 8 -2.39 -11.12 11.89
N VAL A 9 -2.35 -9.98 12.58
CA VAL A 9 -3.27 -9.69 13.68
C VAL A 9 -4.70 -9.59 13.17
N GLU A 10 -4.93 -8.88 12.07
CA GLU A 10 -6.27 -8.72 11.49
C GLU A 10 -6.83 -10.06 10.98
N ILE A 11 -6.04 -10.81 10.23
CA ILE A 11 -6.51 -12.11 9.69
C ILE A 11 -6.74 -13.12 10.81
N ARG A 12 -5.88 -13.15 11.83
CA ARG A 12 -6.12 -13.99 13.02
C ARG A 12 -7.46 -13.62 13.69
N ARG A 13 -7.70 -12.33 13.91
CA ARG A 13 -8.95 -11.84 14.51
C ARG A 13 -10.18 -12.30 13.73
N LEU A 14 -10.13 -12.23 12.39
CA LEU A 14 -11.22 -12.66 11.52
C LEU A 14 -11.44 -14.17 11.58
N LEU A 15 -10.38 -14.98 11.52
CA LEU A 15 -10.48 -16.43 11.62
C LEU A 15 -11.01 -16.88 12.99
N GLU A 16 -10.49 -16.33 14.08
CA GLU A 16 -10.90 -16.65 15.44
C GLU A 16 -12.36 -16.22 15.71
N SER A 17 -12.85 -15.14 15.07
CA SER A 17 -14.27 -14.75 15.17
C SER A 17 -15.22 -15.77 14.56
N MET A 18 -14.74 -16.58 13.61
CA MET A 18 -15.48 -17.72 13.04
C MET A 18 -15.24 -19.04 13.79
N GLY A 19 -14.52 -19.03 14.92
CA GLY A 19 -14.17 -20.24 15.67
C GLY A 19 -13.01 -21.04 15.06
N ILE A 20 -12.26 -20.50 14.11
CA ILE A 20 -11.10 -21.15 13.48
C ILE A 20 -9.84 -20.81 14.29
N ALA A 21 -9.31 -21.78 15.02
CA ALA A 21 -8.12 -21.61 15.84
C ALA A 21 -6.84 -21.56 14.97
N VAL A 22 -5.98 -20.58 15.21
CA VAL A 22 -4.70 -20.48 14.53
C VAL A 22 -3.63 -21.30 15.25
N ASN A 23 -3.13 -22.36 14.58
CA ASN A 23 -2.14 -23.28 15.14
C ASN A 23 -0.75 -22.61 15.28
N VAL A 24 -0.17 -22.18 14.17
CA VAL A 24 1.17 -21.56 14.11
C VAL A 24 1.17 -20.43 13.10
N VAL A 25 1.79 -19.31 13.45
CA VAL A 25 2.15 -18.27 12.48
C VAL A 25 3.65 -18.35 12.25
N ALA A 26 4.08 -18.63 11.04
CA ALA A 26 5.49 -18.75 10.70
C ALA A 26 5.84 -17.91 9.46
N PRO A 27 7.04 -17.32 9.40
CA PRO A 27 8.09 -17.31 10.43
C PRO A 27 7.88 -16.28 11.54
N LEU A 28 6.89 -15.38 11.43
CA LEU A 28 6.67 -14.27 12.35
C LEU A 28 6.34 -14.77 13.77
N GLY A 29 7.28 -14.53 14.70
CA GLY A 29 7.11 -14.89 16.10
C GLY A 29 7.23 -16.39 16.41
N ALA A 30 7.44 -17.25 15.40
CA ALA A 30 7.60 -18.68 15.59
C ALA A 30 8.98 -19.03 16.15
N ARG A 31 9.01 -19.96 17.09
CA ARG A 31 10.25 -20.60 17.56
C ARG A 31 10.52 -21.83 16.68
N PRO A 32 11.78 -22.32 16.60
CA PRO A 32 12.08 -23.55 15.88
C PRO A 32 11.25 -24.75 16.34
N THR A 33 10.91 -24.82 17.63
CA THR A 33 10.04 -25.86 18.21
C THR A 33 8.59 -25.80 17.73
N ASP A 34 8.10 -24.61 17.34
CA ASP A 34 6.73 -24.46 16.84
C ASP A 34 6.57 -25.05 15.44
N LEU A 35 7.66 -25.15 14.67
CA LEU A 35 7.63 -25.75 13.32
C LEU A 35 7.20 -27.23 13.37
N ALA A 36 7.50 -27.95 14.45
CA ALA A 36 7.04 -29.33 14.63
C ALA A 36 5.50 -29.48 14.66
N ARG A 37 4.78 -28.40 14.97
CA ARG A 37 3.31 -28.39 15.02
C ARG A 37 2.66 -28.09 13.67
N LEU A 38 3.42 -27.68 12.65
CA LEU A 38 2.84 -27.31 11.35
C LEU A 38 2.00 -28.44 10.75
N GLY A 39 2.46 -29.70 10.89
CA GLY A 39 1.75 -30.88 10.41
C GLY A 39 0.39 -31.15 11.09
N ALA A 40 0.07 -30.48 12.19
CA ALA A 40 -1.20 -30.66 12.91
C ALA A 40 -2.32 -29.72 12.43
N ALA A 41 -2.04 -28.83 11.50
CA ALA A 41 -3.06 -27.94 10.95
C ALA A 41 -3.95 -28.66 9.92
N TRP A 42 -5.17 -28.23 9.75
CA TRP A 42 -6.09 -28.77 8.74
C TRP A 42 -5.86 -28.15 7.37
N PHE A 43 -5.43 -26.90 7.32
CA PHE A 43 -5.11 -26.16 6.10
C PHE A 43 -4.12 -25.04 6.40
N ASN A 44 -3.56 -24.45 5.36
CA ASN A 44 -2.59 -23.35 5.44
C ASN A 44 -3.13 -22.07 4.80
N VAL A 45 -2.71 -20.93 5.34
CA VAL A 45 -3.08 -19.59 4.84
C VAL A 45 -1.82 -18.84 4.42
N PRO A 46 -1.44 -18.87 3.12
CA PRO A 46 -0.29 -18.15 2.59
C PRO A 46 -0.62 -16.66 2.37
N LEU A 47 -0.47 -15.81 3.40
CA LEU A 47 -0.70 -14.36 3.27
C LEU A 47 0.32 -13.66 2.36
N TYR A 48 1.48 -14.28 2.17
CA TYR A 48 2.56 -13.81 1.30
C TYR A 48 3.02 -14.98 0.43
N PRO A 49 2.32 -15.24 -0.70
CA PRO A 49 2.56 -16.42 -1.53
C PRO A 49 4.01 -16.56 -1.99
N GLU A 50 4.68 -15.45 -2.29
CA GLU A 50 6.06 -15.42 -2.79
C GLU A 50 7.04 -16.12 -1.85
N ILE A 51 6.78 -16.09 -0.53
CA ILE A 51 7.63 -16.74 0.47
C ILE A 51 7.02 -18.03 1.05
N ALA A 52 5.70 -18.18 0.98
CA ALA A 52 4.97 -19.29 1.64
C ALA A 52 4.75 -20.50 0.73
N GLU A 53 4.74 -20.31 -0.61
CA GLU A 53 4.32 -21.34 -1.56
C GLU A 53 5.11 -22.65 -1.44
N THR A 54 6.43 -22.57 -1.30
CA THR A 54 7.27 -23.76 -1.18
C THR A 54 6.94 -24.56 0.08
N ALA A 55 6.73 -23.88 1.22
CA ALA A 55 6.34 -24.53 2.47
C ALA A 55 4.94 -25.14 2.38
N CYS A 56 3.97 -24.39 1.81
CA CYS A 56 2.60 -24.88 1.62
C CYS A 56 2.55 -26.11 0.69
N ARG A 57 3.32 -26.12 -0.40
CA ARG A 57 3.43 -27.28 -1.28
C ARG A 57 4.03 -28.50 -0.57
N TRP A 58 5.04 -28.28 0.27
CA TRP A 58 5.60 -29.36 1.07
C TRP A 58 4.58 -29.91 2.07
N LEU A 59 3.90 -29.04 2.85
CA LEU A 59 2.86 -29.45 3.80
C LEU A 59 1.70 -30.17 3.13
N SER A 60 1.32 -29.76 1.93
CA SER A 60 0.29 -30.46 1.15
C SER A 60 0.70 -31.88 0.77
N ARG A 61 1.95 -32.09 0.37
CA ARG A 61 2.46 -33.43 0.00
C ARG A 61 2.64 -34.35 1.18
N GLU A 62 3.23 -33.83 2.28
CA GLU A 62 3.59 -34.64 3.45
C GLU A 62 2.42 -34.88 4.41
N HIS A 63 1.51 -33.91 4.52
CA HIS A 63 0.43 -33.91 5.50
C HIS A 63 -0.98 -33.82 4.89
N GLY A 64 -1.08 -33.71 3.55
CA GLY A 64 -2.39 -33.60 2.89
C GLY A 64 -3.10 -32.27 3.15
N GLN A 65 -2.40 -31.25 3.62
CA GLN A 65 -2.98 -29.97 4.00
C GLN A 65 -3.21 -29.10 2.76
N PRO A 66 -4.46 -28.71 2.44
CA PRO A 66 -4.72 -27.72 1.42
C PRO A 66 -4.22 -26.32 1.88
N ALA A 67 -4.06 -25.42 0.92
CA ALA A 67 -3.78 -24.03 1.19
C ALA A 67 -4.87 -23.16 0.56
N THR A 68 -5.18 -22.01 1.20
CA THR A 68 -6.08 -21.02 0.61
C THR A 68 -5.44 -20.42 -0.64
N SER A 69 -6.28 -20.08 -1.60
CA SER A 69 -5.89 -19.48 -2.89
C SER A 69 -6.16 -17.98 -2.94
N THR A 70 -7.07 -17.51 -2.08
CA THR A 70 -7.50 -16.10 -2.05
C THR A 70 -6.62 -15.30 -1.10
N LEU A 71 -6.04 -14.19 -1.61
CA LEU A 71 -5.37 -13.21 -0.77
C LEU A 71 -6.41 -12.20 -0.27
N PRO A 72 -6.61 -12.03 1.06
CA PRO A 72 -7.66 -11.16 1.62
C PRO A 72 -7.29 -9.66 1.54
N TYR A 73 -7.09 -9.15 0.34
CA TYR A 73 -6.69 -7.78 0.05
C TYR A 73 -7.87 -7.02 -0.56
N GLY A 74 -8.41 -6.04 0.17
CA GLY A 74 -9.68 -5.39 -0.13
C GLY A 74 -10.89 -6.13 0.46
N ALA A 75 -12.06 -5.51 0.43
CA ALA A 75 -13.28 -6.03 1.06
C ALA A 75 -13.83 -7.25 0.33
N GLY A 76 -13.88 -7.21 -1.01
CA GLY A 76 -14.39 -8.31 -1.83
C GLY A 76 -13.59 -9.60 -1.65
N ALA A 77 -12.26 -9.49 -1.80
CA ALA A 77 -11.36 -10.63 -1.62
C ALA A 77 -11.33 -11.13 -0.16
N THR A 78 -11.56 -10.26 0.84
CA THR A 78 -11.70 -10.68 2.24
C THR A 78 -12.93 -11.56 2.43
N ARG A 79 -14.08 -11.23 1.82
CA ARG A 79 -15.29 -12.08 1.88
C ARG A 79 -15.05 -13.44 1.26
N GLU A 80 -14.42 -13.48 0.09
CA GLU A 80 -14.07 -14.74 -0.60
C GLU A 80 -13.12 -15.59 0.25
N PHE A 81 -12.08 -14.99 0.83
CA PHE A 81 -11.13 -15.63 1.73
C PHE A 81 -11.82 -16.25 2.96
N LEU A 82 -12.73 -15.50 3.61
CA LEU A 82 -13.46 -15.98 4.78
C LEU A 82 -14.40 -17.14 4.42
N ALA A 83 -15.05 -17.08 3.26
CA ALA A 83 -15.86 -18.18 2.75
C ALA A 83 -15.00 -19.42 2.44
N GLU A 84 -13.84 -19.24 1.82
CA GLU A 84 -12.89 -20.33 1.52
C GLU A 84 -12.38 -20.98 2.83
N THR A 85 -11.96 -20.17 3.81
CA THR A 85 -11.48 -20.71 5.10
C THR A 85 -12.57 -21.39 5.90
N ALA A 86 -13.81 -20.87 5.88
CA ALA A 86 -14.95 -21.52 6.52
C ALA A 86 -15.24 -22.90 5.91
N ALA A 87 -15.18 -23.01 4.58
CA ALA A 87 -15.35 -24.27 3.88
C ALA A 87 -14.24 -25.28 4.22
N LEU A 88 -12.98 -24.85 4.26
CA LEU A 88 -11.84 -25.70 4.64
C LEU A 88 -11.91 -26.15 6.11
N ALA A 89 -12.41 -25.29 6.98
CA ALA A 89 -12.59 -25.61 8.40
C ALA A 89 -13.87 -26.38 8.71
N GLY A 90 -14.80 -26.50 7.76
CA GLY A 90 -16.11 -27.14 7.98
C GLY A 90 -17.00 -26.37 8.94
N VAL A 91 -16.86 -25.03 9.02
CA VAL A 91 -17.68 -24.16 9.87
C VAL A 91 -18.64 -23.33 9.02
N ALA A 92 -19.71 -22.81 9.64
CA ALA A 92 -20.62 -21.90 8.96
C ALA A 92 -19.88 -20.57 8.68
N PRO A 93 -20.01 -19.99 7.46
CA PRO A 93 -19.47 -18.67 7.17
C PRO A 93 -20.25 -17.61 7.97
N ALA A 94 -19.59 -17.00 8.95
CA ALA A 94 -20.19 -15.98 9.82
C ALA A 94 -19.13 -14.96 10.21
N TRP A 95 -19.25 -13.72 9.69
CA TRP A 95 -18.39 -12.59 10.05
C TRP A 95 -19.20 -11.31 10.12
N SER A 96 -18.69 -10.28 10.81
CA SER A 96 -19.23 -8.92 10.80
C SER A 96 -18.41 -8.00 9.92
N GLU A 97 -19.10 -7.11 9.22
CA GLU A 97 -18.51 -6.02 8.41
C GLU A 97 -18.77 -4.64 9.04
N ASP A 98 -19.21 -4.58 10.29
CA ASP A 98 -19.61 -3.33 10.97
C ASP A 98 -18.49 -2.26 11.00
N GLY A 99 -17.23 -2.69 10.92
CA GLY A 99 -16.06 -1.82 10.83
C GLY A 99 -15.74 -1.30 9.43
N LEU A 100 -16.36 -1.83 8.38
CA LEU A 100 -16.05 -1.43 7.00
C LEU A 100 -16.64 -0.06 6.67
N ARG A 101 -15.79 0.88 6.25
CA ARG A 101 -16.15 2.28 5.98
C ARG A 101 -16.53 2.56 4.54
N GLN A 102 -16.04 1.76 3.60
CA GLN A 102 -16.26 1.91 2.17
C GLN A 102 -17.74 2.10 1.77
N PRO A 103 -18.72 1.31 2.29
CA PRO A 103 -20.13 1.50 1.91
C PRO A 103 -20.67 2.86 2.30
N TRP A 104 -20.24 3.40 3.43
CA TRP A 104 -20.64 4.74 3.86
C TRP A 104 -20.07 5.81 2.94
N TRP A 105 -18.77 5.70 2.63
CA TRP A 105 -18.09 6.67 1.80
C TRP A 105 -18.61 6.67 0.35
N ALA A 106 -18.86 5.48 -0.22
CA ALA A 106 -19.44 5.33 -1.56
C ALA A 106 -20.81 5.98 -1.72
N ALA A 107 -21.53 6.21 -0.63
CA ALA A 107 -22.81 6.92 -0.61
C ALA A 107 -22.65 8.45 -0.53
N SER A 108 -21.42 8.97 -0.35
CA SER A 108 -21.18 10.41 -0.29
C SER A 108 -21.16 11.05 -1.70
N VAL A 109 -21.43 12.35 -1.75
CA VAL A 109 -21.40 13.11 -3.02
C VAL A 109 -20.02 13.12 -3.64
N ASP A 110 -18.97 13.14 -2.81
CA ASP A 110 -17.57 13.23 -3.26
C ASP A 110 -17.06 11.91 -3.85
N SER A 111 -17.77 10.80 -3.67
CA SER A 111 -17.37 9.51 -4.23
C SER A 111 -17.25 9.51 -5.75
N THR A 112 -18.02 10.35 -6.44
CA THR A 112 -17.97 10.49 -7.90
C THR A 112 -16.64 11.03 -8.41
N TYR A 113 -15.86 11.72 -7.56
CA TYR A 113 -14.53 12.22 -7.90
C TYR A 113 -13.52 11.11 -8.20
N LEU A 114 -13.72 9.94 -7.62
CA LEU A 114 -12.79 8.80 -7.76
C LEU A 114 -13.05 7.97 -9.02
N THR A 115 -14.30 7.95 -9.50
CA THR A 115 -14.70 7.12 -10.65
C THR A 115 -13.93 7.52 -11.90
N GLY A 116 -13.30 6.53 -12.54
CA GLY A 116 -12.52 6.75 -13.77
C GLY A 116 -11.14 7.36 -13.58
N LYS A 117 -10.67 7.52 -12.32
CA LYS A 117 -9.29 7.93 -12.06
C LYS A 117 -8.31 6.89 -12.61
N ARG A 118 -7.35 7.34 -13.41
CA ARG A 118 -6.39 6.49 -14.10
C ARG A 118 -5.31 6.03 -13.14
N VAL A 119 -5.17 4.72 -12.94
CA VAL A 119 -4.20 4.15 -12.00
C VAL A 119 -3.19 3.24 -12.69
N PHE A 120 -1.91 3.40 -12.35
CA PHE A 120 -0.84 2.49 -12.70
C PHE A 120 -0.43 1.69 -11.46
N VAL A 121 -0.42 0.34 -11.57
CA VAL A 121 -0.11 -0.55 -10.44
C VAL A 121 1.17 -1.33 -10.73
N PHE A 122 2.14 -1.27 -9.83
CA PHE A 122 3.40 -1.99 -9.94
C PHE A 122 3.91 -2.49 -8.59
N GLY A 123 4.49 -3.69 -8.53
CA GLY A 123 5.05 -4.20 -7.27
C GLY A 123 5.30 -5.70 -7.27
N GLU A 124 5.24 -6.30 -6.07
CA GLU A 124 5.20 -7.77 -5.92
C GLU A 124 3.95 -8.30 -6.62
N GLY A 125 4.09 -9.36 -7.43
CA GLY A 125 3.04 -9.77 -8.35
C GLY A 125 1.70 -10.10 -7.70
N ALA A 126 1.67 -10.88 -6.61
CA ALA A 126 0.42 -11.18 -5.91
C ALA A 126 -0.23 -9.90 -5.35
N ARG A 127 0.58 -8.98 -4.84
CA ARG A 127 0.12 -7.69 -4.34
C ARG A 127 -0.37 -6.79 -5.46
N ALA A 128 0.36 -6.71 -6.57
CA ALA A 128 -0.02 -5.92 -7.74
C ALA A 128 -1.35 -6.38 -8.34
N VAL A 129 -1.55 -7.70 -8.49
CA VAL A 129 -2.82 -8.27 -8.96
C VAL A 129 -3.97 -7.96 -8.00
N SER A 130 -3.74 -8.10 -6.69
CA SER A 130 -4.75 -7.80 -5.68
C SER A 130 -5.08 -6.31 -5.63
N ALA A 131 -4.08 -5.43 -5.73
CA ALA A 131 -4.27 -3.99 -5.78
C ALA A 131 -5.02 -3.54 -7.05
N ALA A 132 -4.71 -4.13 -8.21
CA ALA A 132 -5.45 -3.86 -9.44
C ALA A 132 -6.94 -4.23 -9.31
N ARG A 133 -7.23 -5.37 -8.64
CA ARG A 133 -8.61 -5.77 -8.37
C ARG A 133 -9.33 -4.76 -7.47
N VAL A 134 -8.74 -4.36 -6.35
CA VAL A 134 -9.33 -3.34 -5.45
C VAL A 134 -9.54 -2.02 -6.18
N ALA A 135 -8.54 -1.57 -6.94
CA ALA A 135 -8.61 -0.31 -7.69
C ALA A 135 -9.81 -0.28 -8.65
N VAL A 136 -10.04 -1.36 -9.39
CA VAL A 136 -11.13 -1.43 -10.38
C VAL A 136 -12.47 -1.76 -9.74
N GLU A 137 -12.54 -2.83 -8.93
CA GLU A 137 -13.81 -3.37 -8.44
C GLU A 137 -14.37 -2.60 -7.22
N GLU A 138 -13.50 -2.02 -6.38
CA GLU A 138 -13.92 -1.37 -5.13
C GLU A 138 -13.79 0.16 -5.17
N MET A 139 -12.81 0.71 -5.92
CA MET A 139 -12.58 2.16 -6.01
C MET A 139 -13.16 2.79 -7.29
N GLY A 140 -13.47 1.96 -8.30
CA GLY A 140 -13.98 2.44 -9.59
C GLY A 140 -12.92 3.14 -10.44
N PHE A 141 -11.64 2.83 -10.24
CA PHE A 141 -10.54 3.38 -11.01
C PHE A 141 -10.41 2.70 -12.38
N ASP A 142 -9.87 3.43 -13.35
CA ASP A 142 -9.46 2.91 -14.64
C ASP A 142 -8.00 2.43 -14.56
N LEU A 143 -7.79 1.13 -14.70
CA LEU A 143 -6.46 0.54 -14.71
C LEU A 143 -5.78 0.84 -16.06
N VAL A 144 -4.74 1.68 -16.06
CA VAL A 144 -4.02 2.09 -17.27
C VAL A 144 -2.64 1.43 -17.40
N GLY A 145 -2.18 0.73 -16.37
CA GLY A 145 -0.96 -0.06 -16.41
C GLY A 145 -0.89 -1.02 -15.23
N LEU A 146 -0.30 -2.19 -15.47
CA LEU A 146 -0.09 -3.23 -14.46
C LEU A 146 1.25 -3.91 -14.70
N GLY A 147 2.03 -4.08 -13.63
CA GLY A 147 3.31 -4.77 -13.75
C GLY A 147 3.84 -5.32 -12.45
N CYS A 148 4.96 -6.05 -12.56
CA CYS A 148 5.69 -6.57 -11.42
C CYS A 148 7.19 -6.69 -11.74
N TRP A 149 8.00 -6.68 -10.67
CA TRP A 149 9.43 -6.89 -10.77
C TRP A 149 9.83 -8.36 -10.61
N ASN A 150 9.00 -9.19 -9.95
CA ASN A 150 9.30 -10.60 -9.74
C ASN A 150 8.76 -11.47 -10.88
N ARG A 151 9.66 -12.18 -11.55
CA ARG A 151 9.36 -13.01 -12.73
C ARG A 151 8.50 -14.22 -12.41
N GLU A 152 8.53 -14.70 -11.17
CA GLU A 152 7.75 -15.84 -10.69
C GLU A 152 6.24 -15.58 -10.80
N ALA A 153 5.82 -14.35 -10.53
CA ALA A 153 4.41 -13.93 -10.62
C ALA A 153 3.99 -13.43 -12.02
N ALA A 154 4.90 -13.44 -12.99
CA ALA A 154 4.65 -12.88 -14.32
C ALA A 154 3.43 -13.50 -15.02
N ARG A 155 3.13 -14.78 -14.74
CA ARG A 155 1.98 -15.47 -15.33
C ARG A 155 0.66 -14.91 -14.81
N GLU A 156 0.55 -14.70 -13.51
CA GLU A 156 -0.64 -14.15 -12.85
C GLU A 156 -0.86 -12.70 -13.26
N VAL A 157 0.21 -11.91 -13.32
CA VAL A 157 0.17 -10.50 -13.76
C VAL A 157 -0.26 -10.39 -15.23
N ARG A 158 0.27 -11.25 -16.13
CA ARG A 158 -0.19 -11.31 -17.53
C ARG A 158 -1.66 -11.68 -17.65
N ALA A 159 -2.11 -12.67 -16.87
CA ALA A 159 -3.50 -13.08 -16.87
C ALA A 159 -4.42 -11.96 -16.38
N CYS A 160 -4.00 -11.20 -15.36
CA CYS A 160 -4.72 -10.04 -14.86
C CYS A 160 -4.74 -8.92 -15.90
N ALA A 161 -3.61 -8.50 -16.43
CA ALA A 161 -3.50 -7.44 -17.44
C ALA A 161 -4.38 -7.72 -18.66
N LYS A 162 -4.36 -8.97 -19.15
CA LYS A 162 -5.20 -9.38 -20.26
C LYS A 162 -6.71 -9.18 -20.02
N ARG A 163 -7.20 -9.39 -18.80
CA ARG A 163 -8.61 -9.15 -18.45
C ARG A 163 -9.00 -7.68 -18.60
N HIS A 164 -8.03 -6.78 -18.45
CA HIS A 164 -8.22 -5.33 -18.57
C HIS A 164 -7.75 -4.77 -19.93
N GLY A 165 -7.39 -5.64 -20.88
CA GLY A 165 -6.93 -5.23 -22.20
C GLY A 165 -5.55 -4.56 -22.21
N LEU A 166 -4.70 -4.85 -21.21
CA LEU A 166 -3.40 -4.23 -21.02
C LEU A 166 -2.26 -5.20 -21.35
N GLU A 167 -1.14 -4.63 -21.84
CA GLU A 167 0.14 -5.31 -21.87
C GLU A 167 0.87 -5.08 -20.54
N PRO A 168 1.28 -6.13 -19.83
CA PRO A 168 1.90 -6.00 -18.52
C PRO A 168 3.37 -5.57 -18.60
N THR A 169 3.79 -4.70 -17.72
CA THR A 169 5.20 -4.32 -17.53
C THR A 169 5.85 -5.30 -16.55
N ILE A 170 6.71 -6.20 -17.06
CA ILE A 170 7.43 -7.18 -16.24
C ILE A 170 8.92 -6.90 -16.35
N THR A 171 9.42 -6.09 -15.45
CA THR A 171 10.79 -5.60 -15.48
C THR A 171 11.35 -5.30 -14.11
N ASP A 172 12.67 -5.40 -13.95
CA ASP A 172 13.43 -4.91 -12.81
C ASP A 172 14.26 -3.65 -13.17
N ASP A 173 14.14 -3.18 -14.42
CA ASP A 173 14.74 -1.94 -14.89
C ASP A 173 13.79 -0.75 -14.61
N TYR A 174 14.23 0.14 -13.71
CA TYR A 174 13.46 1.31 -13.31
C TYR A 174 13.30 2.34 -14.43
N LEU A 175 14.19 2.39 -15.43
CA LEU A 175 14.08 3.31 -16.59
C LEU A 175 12.99 2.83 -17.56
N GLU A 176 12.93 1.52 -17.79
CA GLU A 176 11.86 0.91 -18.58
C GLU A 176 10.50 1.14 -17.91
N LEU A 177 10.43 0.95 -16.58
CA LEU A 177 9.23 1.20 -15.81
C LEU A 177 8.82 2.67 -15.86
N GLU A 178 9.75 3.61 -15.68
CA GLU A 178 9.47 5.04 -15.77
C GLU A 178 8.89 5.42 -17.13
N ALA A 179 9.47 4.94 -18.22
CA ALA A 179 8.96 5.17 -19.56
C ALA A 179 7.53 4.59 -19.76
N ALA A 180 7.25 3.42 -19.16
CA ALA A 180 5.92 2.82 -19.21
C ALA A 180 4.88 3.65 -18.42
N ILE A 181 5.27 4.17 -17.26
CA ILE A 181 4.39 5.04 -16.43
C ILE A 181 4.12 6.35 -17.18
N GLU A 182 5.16 6.98 -17.73
CA GLU A 182 5.02 8.24 -18.48
C GLU A 182 4.11 8.06 -19.71
N ALA A 183 4.30 6.98 -20.46
CA ALA A 183 3.46 6.66 -21.62
C ALA A 183 2.00 6.38 -21.23
N ALA A 184 1.75 5.75 -20.08
CA ALA A 184 0.41 5.47 -19.59
C ALA A 184 -0.30 6.72 -19.06
N GLY A 185 0.41 7.73 -18.57
CA GLY A 185 -0.12 8.98 -18.05
C GLY A 185 -1.16 8.78 -16.93
N PRO A 186 -0.82 8.09 -15.83
CA PRO A 186 -1.77 7.86 -14.74
C PRO A 186 -1.99 9.11 -13.89
N GLU A 187 -3.10 9.14 -13.14
CA GLU A 187 -3.40 10.14 -12.12
C GLU A 187 -3.01 9.66 -10.72
N LEU A 188 -2.77 8.36 -10.55
CA LEU A 188 -2.28 7.74 -9.32
C LEU A 188 -1.33 6.60 -9.65
N ILE A 189 -0.25 6.48 -8.90
CA ILE A 189 0.66 5.34 -8.95
C ILE A 189 0.53 4.55 -7.64
N LEU A 190 0.24 3.25 -7.76
CA LEU A 190 0.30 2.30 -6.65
C LEU A 190 1.55 1.44 -6.85
N GLY A 191 2.58 1.66 -6.01
CA GLY A 191 3.88 1.04 -6.26
C GLY A 191 4.70 0.84 -4.99
N GLY A 192 6.01 0.81 -5.14
CA GLY A 192 6.99 0.83 -4.07
C GLY A 192 7.62 2.21 -3.89
N GLN A 193 8.73 2.25 -3.17
CA GLN A 193 9.50 3.48 -2.99
C GLN A 193 10.10 3.97 -4.33
N MET A 194 10.46 3.07 -5.23
CA MET A 194 11.05 3.45 -6.51
C MET A 194 10.02 4.17 -7.39
N GLU A 195 8.80 3.64 -7.45
CA GLU A 195 7.69 4.25 -8.18
C GLU A 195 7.29 5.59 -7.57
N ARG A 196 7.45 5.77 -6.26
CA ARG A 196 7.25 7.08 -5.60
C ARG A 196 8.28 8.12 -6.07
N HIS A 197 9.52 7.74 -6.36
CA HIS A 197 10.50 8.66 -6.93
C HIS A 197 10.13 9.07 -8.37
N VAL A 198 9.66 8.13 -9.18
CA VAL A 198 9.12 8.41 -10.53
C VAL A 198 7.91 9.34 -10.42
N ALA A 199 6.95 9.00 -9.57
CA ALA A 199 5.75 9.78 -9.32
C ALA A 199 6.07 11.23 -8.95
N LYS A 200 7.04 11.42 -8.04
CA LYS A 200 7.48 12.77 -7.63
C LYS A 200 8.09 13.57 -8.78
N ARG A 201 8.84 12.93 -9.70
CA ARG A 201 9.39 13.63 -10.89
C ARG A 201 8.30 14.03 -11.86
N LEU A 202 7.29 13.18 -12.03
CA LEU A 202 6.17 13.41 -12.95
C LEU A 202 5.05 14.27 -12.36
N GLY A 203 5.12 14.64 -11.06
CA GLY A 203 4.07 15.37 -10.37
C GLY A 203 2.79 14.56 -10.16
N ILE A 204 2.89 13.22 -10.07
CA ILE A 204 1.76 12.31 -9.93
C ILE A 204 1.66 11.83 -8.47
N PRO A 205 0.46 11.79 -7.88
CA PRO A 205 0.23 11.16 -6.58
C PRO A 205 0.67 9.70 -6.54
N CYS A 206 1.21 9.25 -5.39
CA CYS A 206 1.65 7.87 -5.22
C CYS A 206 1.31 7.32 -3.85
N ALA A 207 0.81 6.09 -3.79
CA ALA A 207 0.68 5.31 -2.56
C ALA A 207 1.60 4.08 -2.60
N VAL A 208 2.31 3.82 -1.49
CA VAL A 208 3.20 2.67 -1.38
C VAL A 208 2.43 1.44 -0.93
N ILE A 209 2.37 0.43 -1.80
CA ILE A 209 1.64 -0.83 -1.58
C ILE A 209 2.56 -2.05 -1.47
N SER A 210 3.78 -1.97 -1.97
CA SER A 210 4.72 -3.08 -2.11
C SER A 210 6.15 -2.65 -1.76
N SER A 211 7.04 -3.62 -1.58
CA SER A 211 8.48 -3.35 -1.46
C SER A 211 9.07 -2.89 -2.80
N PRO A 212 10.15 -2.11 -2.78
CA PRO A 212 10.82 -1.58 -1.61
C PRO A 212 10.03 -0.45 -0.92
N PHE A 213 10.23 -0.29 0.38
CA PHE A 213 9.59 0.74 1.19
C PHE A 213 10.60 1.44 2.10
N HIS A 214 10.29 2.65 2.55
CA HIS A 214 11.13 3.47 3.39
C HIS A 214 10.58 3.55 4.82
N VAL A 215 11.38 4.03 5.79
CA VAL A 215 10.96 4.19 7.19
C VAL A 215 9.67 5.01 7.35
N GLN A 216 9.43 5.99 6.51
CA GLN A 216 8.20 6.80 6.50
C GLN A 216 6.92 6.01 6.15
N ASP A 217 7.07 4.83 5.53
CA ASP A 217 5.94 3.99 5.13
C ASP A 217 5.45 3.08 6.26
N HIS A 218 6.23 3.00 7.37
CA HIS A 218 5.85 2.23 8.54
C HIS A 218 4.88 3.04 9.40
N PRO A 219 3.64 2.60 9.59
CA PRO A 219 2.69 3.30 10.44
C PRO A 219 3.05 3.16 11.91
N ALA A 220 2.79 4.19 12.69
CA ALA A 220 2.96 4.17 14.13
C ALA A 220 1.81 3.45 14.86
N ARG A 221 0.69 3.21 14.20
CA ARG A 221 -0.51 2.57 14.74
C ARG A 221 -0.86 1.32 13.94
N PHE A 222 -1.80 0.51 14.47
CA PHE A 222 -2.39 -0.62 13.75
C PHE A 222 -2.91 -0.18 12.38
N SER A 223 -2.38 -0.80 11.34
CA SER A 223 -2.64 -0.39 9.96
C SER A 223 -2.36 -1.54 8.99
N PRO A 224 -3.19 -2.59 8.98
CA PRO A 224 -3.08 -3.71 8.06
C PRO A 224 -3.36 -3.29 6.62
N GLN A 225 -3.03 -4.16 5.66
CA GLN A 225 -3.46 -4.05 4.27
C GLN A 225 -4.36 -5.22 3.86
N MET A 226 -4.60 -6.16 4.77
CA MET A 226 -5.45 -7.33 4.58
C MET A 226 -6.63 -7.29 5.56
N GLY A 227 -7.71 -8.01 5.20
CA GLY A 227 -8.92 -8.01 6.01
C GLY A 227 -9.80 -6.78 5.79
N PHE A 228 -10.86 -6.65 6.57
CA PHE A 228 -11.78 -5.52 6.46
C PHE A 228 -11.16 -4.21 6.95
N GLU A 229 -10.39 -4.24 8.04
CA GLU A 229 -9.63 -3.05 8.45
C GLU A 229 -8.56 -2.70 7.40
N GLY A 230 -7.95 -3.71 6.76
CA GLY A 230 -7.07 -3.51 5.63
C GLY A 230 -7.73 -2.78 4.47
N ALA A 231 -8.99 -3.10 4.16
CA ALA A 231 -9.74 -2.38 3.12
C ALA A 231 -9.94 -0.90 3.47
N ASN A 232 -10.22 -0.57 4.75
CA ASN A 232 -10.30 0.82 5.22
C ASN A 232 -8.95 1.54 5.04
N VAL A 233 -7.85 0.90 5.44
CA VAL A 233 -6.49 1.46 5.32
C VAL A 233 -6.10 1.69 3.86
N LEU A 234 -6.44 0.75 2.96
CA LEU A 234 -6.19 0.91 1.52
C LEU A 234 -6.95 2.12 0.98
N PHE A 235 -8.23 2.24 1.34
CA PHE A 235 -9.05 3.37 0.97
C PHE A 235 -8.40 4.69 1.40
N ASP A 236 -8.10 4.85 2.69
CA ASP A 236 -7.47 6.06 3.22
C ASP A 236 -6.16 6.38 2.50
N THR A 237 -5.28 5.39 2.36
CA THR A 237 -3.92 5.62 1.82
C THR A 237 -3.90 5.91 0.32
N TRP A 238 -4.87 5.42 -0.44
CA TRP A 238 -4.93 5.67 -1.88
C TRP A 238 -5.70 6.93 -2.24
N ILE A 239 -6.72 7.28 -1.46
CA ILE A 239 -7.55 8.45 -1.71
C ILE A 239 -6.87 9.74 -1.26
N HIS A 240 -6.21 9.73 -0.09
CA HIS A 240 -5.54 10.93 0.42
C HIS A 240 -4.61 11.61 -0.60
N PRO A 241 -3.68 10.89 -1.27
CA PRO A 241 -2.81 11.53 -2.27
C PRO A 241 -3.56 12.16 -3.44
N LEU A 242 -4.71 11.59 -3.83
CA LEU A 242 -5.55 12.14 -4.90
C LEU A 242 -6.27 13.43 -4.47
N VAL A 243 -6.82 13.42 -3.25
CA VAL A 243 -7.60 14.56 -2.72
C VAL A 243 -6.69 15.75 -2.41
N MET A 244 -5.50 15.51 -1.86
CA MET A 244 -4.54 16.58 -1.57
C MET A 244 -4.08 17.33 -2.83
N GLY A 245 -3.99 16.66 -3.98
CA GLY A 245 -3.69 17.29 -5.26
C GLY A 245 -4.79 18.22 -5.78
N LEU A 246 -6.02 18.09 -5.30
CA LEU A 246 -7.14 18.95 -5.67
C LEU A 246 -6.93 20.39 -5.19
N GLU A 247 -6.42 20.58 -3.97
CA GLU A 247 -6.17 21.94 -3.43
C GLU A 247 -5.12 22.68 -4.25
N GLU A 248 -4.05 22.02 -4.64
CA GLU A 248 -3.02 22.62 -5.51
C GLU A 248 -3.59 22.99 -6.89
N HIS A 249 -4.47 22.16 -7.42
CA HIS A 249 -5.14 22.41 -8.70
C HIS A 249 -6.09 23.62 -8.61
N LEU A 250 -6.87 23.71 -7.54
CA LEU A 250 -7.76 24.84 -7.28
C LEU A 250 -6.97 26.15 -7.11
N LEU A 251 -5.87 26.14 -6.37
CA LEU A 251 -4.98 27.29 -6.23
C LEU A 251 -4.42 27.74 -7.58
N THR A 252 -4.09 26.83 -8.46
CA THR A 252 -3.59 27.15 -9.82
C THR A 252 -4.69 27.72 -10.70
N MET A 253 -5.92 27.14 -10.63
CA MET A 253 -7.07 27.59 -11.43
C MET A 253 -7.58 28.97 -11.03
N PHE A 254 -7.54 29.27 -9.74
CA PHE A 254 -8.10 30.52 -9.18
C PHE A 254 -7.03 31.52 -8.73
N ARG A 255 -5.78 31.33 -9.16
CA ARG A 255 -4.65 32.16 -8.74
C ARG A 255 -4.85 33.63 -9.02
N ASP A 256 -5.49 33.97 -10.12
CA ASP A 256 -5.74 35.37 -10.54
C ASP A 256 -7.12 35.88 -10.10
N ASP A 257 -7.92 35.00 -9.44
CA ASP A 257 -9.25 35.33 -8.96
C ASP A 257 -9.30 35.32 -7.43
N PHE A 258 -10.16 36.15 -6.85
CA PHE A 258 -10.42 36.27 -5.41
C PHE A 258 -9.18 36.61 -4.57
N GLU A 259 -8.96 35.88 -3.52
CA GLU A 259 -7.95 36.13 -2.47
C GLU A 259 -6.56 35.54 -2.81
N PHE A 260 -6.43 34.84 -3.91
CA PHE A 260 -5.20 34.12 -4.28
C PHE A 260 -4.27 34.92 -5.22
N HIS A 261 -4.46 36.24 -5.37
CA HIS A 261 -3.58 37.04 -6.18
C HIS A 261 -2.36 37.52 -5.37
N ASP A 262 -1.27 37.86 -6.06
CA ASP A 262 0.04 38.22 -5.48
C ASP A 262 0.01 39.48 -4.59
N ALA A 263 -1.07 40.28 -4.62
CA ALA A 263 -1.27 41.46 -3.77
C ALA A 263 -1.96 41.13 -2.43
N ALA A 264 -2.44 39.93 -2.21
CA ALA A 264 -2.88 39.51 -0.90
C ALA A 264 -1.66 39.41 0.02
N GLY A 265 -1.72 40.00 1.21
CA GLY A 265 -0.63 39.96 2.18
C GLY A 265 -0.16 38.53 2.53
N PRO A 266 0.94 38.39 3.27
CA PRO A 266 1.56 37.09 3.49
C PRO A 266 0.57 36.10 4.10
N SER A 267 0.11 35.16 3.30
CA SER A 267 -0.66 34.02 3.81
C SER A 267 0.29 33.02 4.48
N HIS A 268 -0.22 32.26 5.42
CA HIS A 268 0.51 31.16 6.05
C HIS A 268 1.01 30.09 5.04
N LEU A 269 0.54 30.12 3.81
CA LEU A 269 1.01 29.27 2.70
C LEU A 269 2.32 29.79 2.08
N ALA A 270 2.66 31.06 2.26
CA ALA A 270 3.90 31.67 1.74
C ALA A 270 5.16 31.28 2.55
N THR A 271 5.03 30.56 3.66
CA THR A 271 6.14 30.18 4.55
C THR A 271 6.86 28.89 4.16
N HIS A 272 6.45 28.19 3.12
CA HIS A 272 7.12 26.99 2.61
C HIS A 272 7.81 27.26 1.26
N GLY A 273 8.97 27.98 1.35
CA GLY A 273 10.10 27.79 0.44
C GLY A 273 9.85 27.86 -1.06
N GLY A 274 9.31 28.98 -1.57
CA GLY A 274 9.55 29.36 -2.96
C GLY A 274 11.04 29.63 -3.19
N PRO A 275 11.59 29.48 -4.42
CA PRO A 275 12.98 29.75 -4.70
C PRO A 275 13.31 31.22 -4.40
N GLN A 276 14.18 31.44 -3.42
CA GLN A 276 14.71 32.77 -3.11
C GLN A 276 15.36 33.35 -4.37
N SER A 277 14.89 34.52 -4.76
CA SER A 277 15.50 35.30 -5.86
C SER A 277 16.99 35.49 -5.61
N PRO A 278 17.85 35.42 -6.64
CA PRO A 278 19.29 35.67 -6.52
C PRO A 278 19.66 37.04 -5.93
N ALA A 279 18.73 38.02 -5.88
CA ALA A 279 18.94 39.34 -5.36
C ALA A 279 19.05 39.43 -3.83
N ASP A 280 18.49 38.46 -3.08
CA ASP A 280 18.47 38.48 -1.60
C ASP A 280 19.72 37.85 -0.95
N ARG A 281 20.70 37.41 -1.72
CA ARG A 281 21.93 36.75 -1.20
C ARG A 281 23.08 37.74 -0.92
N GLY A 282 22.86 39.03 -0.98
CA GLY A 282 23.91 40.06 -0.98
C GLY A 282 24.07 40.92 0.26
N ALA A 283 23.23 40.85 1.26
CA ALA A 283 23.32 41.72 2.44
C ALA A 283 23.07 40.89 3.71
N ASP A 284 24.08 40.44 4.34
CA ASP A 284 24.38 40.39 5.77
C ASP A 284 25.40 39.32 6.13
N ARG A 285 26.67 39.66 6.00
CA ARG A 285 27.77 38.98 6.68
C ARG A 285 28.59 40.01 7.44
N SER A 286 28.07 40.50 8.55
CA SER A 286 28.96 41.02 9.61
C SER A 286 28.22 41.01 10.94
N SER A 287 28.87 40.45 11.94
CA SER A 287 28.55 40.45 13.36
C SER A 287 27.58 39.37 13.89
N ALA A 288 28.14 38.20 14.20
CA ALA A 288 27.67 37.42 15.33
C ALA A 288 28.84 37.12 16.27
N PRO A 289 28.73 37.33 17.58
CA PRO A 289 29.77 37.01 18.54
C PRO A 289 29.81 35.49 18.81
N ALA A 290 31.00 34.96 18.95
CA ALA A 290 31.26 33.54 19.30
C ALA A 290 30.62 33.20 20.66
N GLY A 291 29.68 32.25 20.66
CA GLY A 291 29.17 31.58 21.84
C GLY A 291 30.09 30.45 22.30
N PRO A 292 30.12 30.10 23.61
CA PRO A 292 31.05 29.15 24.17
C PRO A 292 30.82 27.71 23.72
N ALA A 293 31.94 26.99 23.52
CA ALA A 293 31.96 25.57 23.19
C ALA A 293 31.29 24.72 24.28
N LEU A 294 30.29 23.93 23.91
CA LEU A 294 29.72 22.89 24.77
C LEU A 294 30.59 21.63 24.69
N ALA A 295 31.08 21.21 25.83
CA ALA A 295 31.77 19.95 26.00
C ALA A 295 30.85 18.76 25.70
N GLY A 296 31.34 17.77 24.95
CA GLY A 296 30.63 16.54 24.64
C GLY A 296 30.45 15.66 25.87
N PRO A 297 29.38 14.83 25.91
CA PRO A 297 29.20 13.87 26.99
C PRO A 297 30.11 12.66 26.82
N GLU A 298 30.71 12.22 27.95
CA GLU A 298 31.49 11.02 28.08
C GLU A 298 30.65 9.75 27.82
N ALA A 299 31.32 8.76 27.22
CA ALA A 299 30.75 7.46 26.95
C ALA A 299 30.51 6.68 28.27
N GLY A 300 29.28 6.33 28.55
CA GLY A 300 28.91 5.37 29.59
C GLY A 300 28.70 3.97 29.00
N PRO A 301 28.83 2.90 29.81
CA PRO A 301 28.97 1.53 29.31
C PRO A 301 27.62 0.91 28.90
N GLY A 302 27.73 0.00 27.97
CA GLY A 302 26.65 -0.67 27.22
C GLY A 302 25.61 -1.46 28.02
N TRP A 303 24.48 -1.59 27.33
CA TRP A 303 23.54 -2.73 27.43
C TRP A 303 23.15 -3.18 26.01
#